data_fde351ae2268bbed9f33d1137c3522ca
#
_entry.id   fde351ae2268bbed9f33d1137c3522ca
#
_cell.length_a   1.000
_cell.length_b   1.000
_cell.length_c   1.000
_cell.angle_alpha   90.00
_cell.angle_beta   90.00
_cell.angle_gamma   90.00
#
_symmetry.space_group_name_H-M   'P 1'
#
loop_
_entity.id
_entity.type
_entity.pdbx_description
1 polymer ?
#
loop_
_entity_poly.entity_id
_entity_poly.type
_entity_poly.pdbx_seq_one_letter_code
_entity_poly.pdbx_strand_id
1 'polypeptide(L)'
;MGQALLLASAGTGFTFLMTTLGAAMVFFFRKNMGGKMQKIFLGFAAGVMIAASVWSLLIPAIDEAVANGQIGWIPAAGGFVIGIAFLFLLDLLIPHLHPGAKETEGLSSSMKRTSLLVMAVTLHNIPEGMAVGLAFALAAQHGVTAAGYAAAMALALGIGIQNFPEGAAISLPLRQEGLGVGKSFVYGMLSGAVEPVFGILTVLVSSLIAPYMPWMLSFAAGAMMYVVVEELIPEAHLGEHSNVGTFGVMGGFLIMMILDVALG
;
A
#
# COMPACT_ATOMS: atom_id res chain seq x y z
N MET A 1 2.39 24.29 1.66
CA MET A 1 3.58 23.42 1.59
C MET A 1 4.02 22.91 2.94
N GLY A 2 4.45 23.74 3.91
CA GLY A 2 4.99 23.26 5.19
C GLY A 2 4.02 22.39 6.01
N GLN A 3 2.74 22.77 6.08
CA GLN A 3 1.74 21.98 6.82
C GLN A 3 1.42 20.66 6.11
N ALA A 4 1.30 20.63 4.78
CA ALA A 4 1.12 19.40 4.03
C ALA A 4 2.30 18.44 4.24
N LEU A 5 3.52 18.95 4.22
CA LEU A 5 4.73 18.16 4.45
C LEU A 5 4.75 17.57 5.87
N LEU A 6 4.40 18.37 6.89
CA LEU A 6 4.33 17.89 8.27
C LEU A 6 3.28 16.78 8.43
N LEU A 7 2.08 16.99 7.89
CA LEU A 7 0.98 16.03 8.01
C LEU A 7 1.23 14.76 7.19
N ALA A 8 1.77 14.88 5.97
CA ALA A 8 2.17 13.72 5.17
C ALA A 8 3.31 12.93 5.86
N SER A 9 4.29 13.64 6.45
CA SER A 9 5.35 12.98 7.23
C SER A 9 4.79 12.26 8.46
N ALA A 10 3.81 12.83 9.13
CA ALA A 10 3.14 12.20 10.26
C ALA A 10 2.30 11.00 9.82
N GLY A 11 1.54 11.13 8.72
CA GLY A 11 0.72 10.06 8.15
C GLY A 11 1.56 8.87 7.67
N THR A 12 2.59 9.13 6.85
CA THR A 12 3.49 8.07 6.36
C THR A 12 4.44 7.55 7.45
N GLY A 13 4.77 8.35 8.44
CA GLY A 13 5.46 7.90 9.65
C GLY A 13 4.61 6.96 10.49
N PHE A 14 3.30 7.20 10.56
CA PHE A 14 2.34 6.29 11.19
C PHE A 14 2.21 4.97 10.41
N THR A 15 2.09 5.01 9.08
CA THR A 15 2.01 3.78 8.27
C THR A 15 3.28 2.96 8.42
N PHE A 16 4.46 3.56 8.34
CA PHE A 16 5.76 2.92 8.63
C PHE A 16 5.85 2.35 10.05
N LEU A 17 5.34 3.07 11.06
CA LEU A 17 5.29 2.57 12.44
C LEU A 17 4.45 1.29 12.52
N MET A 18 3.33 1.22 11.83
CA MET A 18 2.45 0.05 11.82
C MET A 18 3.12 -1.14 11.13
N THR A 19 3.81 -0.94 9.99
CA THR A 19 4.67 -1.97 9.36
C THR A 19 5.75 -2.46 10.35
N THR A 20 6.38 -1.53 11.06
CA THR A 20 7.40 -1.85 12.08
C THR A 20 6.82 -2.68 13.23
N LEU A 21 5.64 -2.31 13.74
CA LEU A 21 4.93 -3.08 14.78
C LEU A 21 4.52 -4.47 14.29
N GLY A 22 4.06 -4.57 13.04
CA GLY A 22 3.78 -5.84 12.39
C GLY A 22 5.04 -6.71 12.29
N ALA A 23 6.13 -6.14 11.81
CA ALA A 23 7.42 -6.84 11.74
C ALA A 23 7.91 -7.30 13.11
N ALA A 24 7.61 -6.57 14.19
CA ALA A 24 7.97 -6.93 15.56
C ALA A 24 7.24 -8.19 16.07
N MET A 25 6.17 -8.64 15.39
CA MET A 25 5.50 -9.90 15.74
C MET A 25 6.47 -11.10 15.72
N VAL A 26 7.55 -11.03 14.95
CA VAL A 26 8.59 -12.08 14.92
C VAL A 26 9.26 -12.33 16.27
N PHE A 27 9.20 -11.39 17.20
CA PHE A 27 9.73 -11.59 18.57
C PHE A 27 8.80 -12.45 19.44
N PHE A 28 7.50 -12.42 19.14
CA PHE A 28 6.47 -13.12 19.94
C PHE A 28 6.11 -14.48 19.35
N PHE A 29 6.15 -14.65 18.04
CA PHE A 29 5.82 -15.89 17.36
C PHE A 29 7.08 -16.70 17.04
N ARG A 30 7.27 -17.82 17.76
CA ARG A 30 8.38 -18.76 17.50
C ARG A 30 8.11 -19.72 16.33
N LYS A 31 6.85 -19.94 15.98
CA LYS A 31 6.36 -20.77 14.87
C LYS A 31 5.43 -19.95 14.00
N ASN A 32 5.12 -20.45 12.79
CA ASN A 32 4.22 -19.82 11.84
C ASN A 32 2.97 -19.24 12.53
N MET A 33 2.57 -18.04 12.17
CA MET A 33 1.17 -17.67 12.27
C MET A 33 0.41 -18.76 11.51
N GLY A 34 -0.55 -19.44 12.15
CA GLY A 34 -1.31 -20.49 11.47
C GLY A 34 -1.82 -19.98 10.12
N GLY A 35 -1.76 -20.77 9.06
CA GLY A 35 -2.08 -20.34 7.70
C GLY A 35 -3.43 -19.60 7.57
N LYS A 36 -4.40 -19.88 8.46
CA LYS A 36 -5.67 -19.15 8.54
C LYS A 36 -5.49 -17.69 8.94
N MET A 37 -4.63 -17.38 9.91
CA MET A 37 -4.40 -16.01 10.36
C MET A 37 -3.70 -15.19 9.28
N GLN A 38 -2.73 -15.76 8.58
CA GLN A 38 -2.06 -15.13 7.45
C GLN A 38 -3.06 -14.80 6.34
N LYS A 39 -3.95 -15.74 5.98
CA LYS A 39 -5.01 -15.51 4.99
C LYS A 39 -5.97 -14.38 5.39
N ILE A 40 -6.36 -14.30 6.68
CA ILE A 40 -7.19 -13.19 7.18
C ILE A 40 -6.45 -11.87 6.99
N PHE A 41 -5.19 -11.80 7.37
CA PHE A 41 -4.41 -10.56 7.32
C PHE A 41 -4.18 -10.07 5.90
N LEU A 42 -3.78 -10.96 4.99
CA LEU A 42 -3.59 -10.62 3.57
C LEU A 42 -4.92 -10.23 2.90
N GLY A 43 -5.98 -10.99 3.18
CA GLY A 43 -7.32 -10.64 2.70
C GLY A 43 -7.79 -9.28 3.25
N PHE A 44 -7.56 -9.02 4.54
CA PHE A 44 -7.90 -7.74 5.16
C PHE A 44 -7.15 -6.57 4.50
N ALA A 45 -5.85 -6.71 4.28
CA ALA A 45 -5.05 -5.73 3.58
C ALA A 45 -5.59 -5.48 2.15
N ALA A 46 -5.86 -6.54 1.40
CA ALA A 46 -6.47 -6.44 0.06
C ALA A 46 -7.79 -5.66 0.08
N GLY A 47 -8.67 -5.94 1.05
CA GLY A 47 -9.95 -5.25 1.21
C GLY A 47 -9.81 -3.76 1.50
N VAL A 48 -8.91 -3.39 2.41
CA VAL A 48 -8.58 -1.98 2.72
C VAL A 48 -8.07 -1.27 1.47
N MET A 49 -7.11 -1.86 0.75
CA MET A 49 -6.54 -1.25 -0.45
C MET A 49 -7.56 -1.08 -1.58
N ILE A 50 -8.49 -2.04 -1.77
CA ILE A 50 -9.59 -1.89 -2.76
C ILE A 50 -10.45 -0.67 -2.41
N ALA A 51 -10.90 -0.55 -1.18
CA ALA A 51 -11.73 0.56 -0.73
C ALA A 51 -10.99 1.90 -0.85
N ALA A 52 -9.75 1.99 -0.35
CA ALA A 52 -8.89 3.17 -0.45
C ALA A 52 -8.66 3.61 -1.90
N SER A 53 -8.40 2.65 -2.81
CA SER A 53 -8.22 2.95 -4.23
C SER A 53 -9.45 3.63 -4.84
N VAL A 54 -10.65 3.25 -4.39
CA VAL A 54 -11.91 3.82 -4.92
C VAL A 54 -12.22 5.15 -4.25
N TRP A 55 -12.40 5.17 -2.92
CA TRP A 55 -12.92 6.34 -2.19
C TRP A 55 -11.87 7.41 -1.96
N SER A 56 -10.65 7.04 -1.60
CA SER A 56 -9.60 8.02 -1.28
C SER A 56 -8.78 8.48 -2.49
N LEU A 57 -8.82 7.77 -3.61
CA LEU A 57 -7.98 8.09 -4.78
C LEU A 57 -8.79 8.31 -6.07
N LEU A 58 -9.59 7.33 -6.53
CA LEU A 58 -10.30 7.45 -7.82
C LEU A 58 -11.43 8.46 -7.79
N ILE A 59 -12.25 8.49 -6.75
CA ILE A 59 -13.32 9.47 -6.61
C ILE A 59 -12.75 10.88 -6.53
N PRO A 60 -11.78 11.20 -5.65
CA PRO A 60 -11.12 12.51 -5.64
C PRO A 60 -10.44 12.88 -6.96
N ALA A 61 -9.86 11.90 -7.67
CA ALA A 61 -9.27 12.15 -8.99
C ALA A 61 -10.32 12.59 -10.03
N ILE A 62 -11.49 11.94 -10.02
CA ILE A 62 -12.61 12.30 -10.92
C ILE A 62 -13.14 13.69 -10.58
N ASP A 63 -13.35 13.97 -9.29
CA ASP A 63 -13.89 15.25 -8.81
C ASP A 63 -12.92 16.39 -9.12
N GLU A 64 -11.62 16.19 -8.89
CA GLU A 64 -10.58 17.16 -9.22
C GLU A 64 -10.49 17.42 -10.73
N ALA A 65 -10.62 16.38 -11.56
CA ALA A 65 -10.62 16.53 -13.01
C ALA A 65 -11.83 17.35 -13.49
N VAL A 66 -13.02 17.09 -12.94
CA VAL A 66 -14.23 17.84 -13.25
C VAL A 66 -14.11 19.28 -12.78
N ALA A 67 -13.58 19.54 -11.58
CA ALA A 67 -13.33 20.88 -11.08
C ALA A 67 -12.37 21.68 -11.97
N ASN A 68 -11.40 21.00 -12.59
CA ASN A 68 -10.45 21.57 -13.55
C ASN A 68 -11.01 21.67 -15.00
N GLY A 69 -12.32 21.41 -15.21
CA GLY A 69 -12.97 21.47 -16.53
C GLY A 69 -12.61 20.32 -17.47
N GLN A 70 -12.07 19.24 -16.95
CA GLN A 70 -11.70 18.04 -17.70
C GLN A 70 -12.87 17.04 -17.70
N ILE A 71 -12.85 16.08 -18.63
CA ILE A 71 -13.77 14.94 -18.61
C ILE A 71 -13.26 13.93 -17.58
N GLY A 72 -13.91 13.83 -16.42
CA GLY A 72 -13.44 13.12 -15.22
C GLY A 72 -12.91 11.72 -15.44
N TRP A 73 -13.59 10.91 -16.31
CA TRP A 73 -13.14 9.53 -16.54
C TRP A 73 -11.85 9.41 -17.36
N ILE A 74 -11.44 10.44 -18.13
CA ILE A 74 -10.21 10.36 -18.95
C ILE A 74 -8.96 10.26 -18.08
N PRO A 75 -8.67 11.23 -17.16
CA PRO A 75 -7.52 11.07 -16.27
C PRO A 75 -7.67 9.91 -15.29
N ALA A 76 -8.92 9.60 -14.86
CA ALA A 76 -9.17 8.48 -13.97
C ALA A 76 -8.77 7.14 -14.61
N ALA A 77 -9.30 6.84 -15.80
CA ALA A 77 -8.97 5.60 -16.51
C ALA A 77 -7.51 5.59 -17.02
N GLY A 78 -7.04 6.72 -17.57
CA GLY A 78 -5.68 6.82 -18.11
C GLY A 78 -4.61 6.66 -17.01
N GLY A 79 -4.75 7.38 -15.90
CA GLY A 79 -3.85 7.26 -14.75
C GLY A 79 -3.84 5.85 -14.17
N PHE A 80 -5.03 5.26 -13.99
CA PHE A 80 -5.19 3.90 -13.49
C PHE A 80 -4.46 2.86 -14.36
N VAL A 81 -4.63 2.92 -15.69
CA VAL A 81 -3.93 2.02 -16.62
C VAL A 81 -2.42 2.24 -16.57
N ILE A 82 -1.96 3.49 -16.49
CA ILE A 82 -0.52 3.80 -16.35
C ILE A 82 0.04 3.24 -15.05
N GLY A 83 -0.71 3.32 -13.94
CA GLY A 83 -0.32 2.74 -12.65
C GLY A 83 -0.15 1.22 -12.71
N ILE A 84 -1.12 0.51 -13.31
CA ILE A 84 -1.03 -0.93 -13.57
C ILE A 84 0.20 -1.24 -14.42
N ALA A 85 0.36 -0.55 -15.56
CA ALA A 85 1.47 -0.80 -16.47
C ALA A 85 2.83 -0.55 -15.82
N PHE A 86 2.92 0.46 -14.95
CA PHE A 86 4.14 0.78 -14.20
C PHE A 86 4.54 -0.36 -13.26
N LEU A 87 3.60 -0.86 -12.44
CA LEU A 87 3.87 -1.98 -11.53
C LEU A 87 4.19 -3.26 -12.31
N PHE A 88 3.40 -3.58 -13.33
CA PHE A 88 3.67 -4.71 -14.22
C PHE A 88 5.09 -4.66 -14.82
N LEU A 89 5.55 -3.48 -15.25
CA LEU A 89 6.92 -3.32 -15.75
C LEU A 89 7.97 -3.50 -14.66
N LEU A 90 7.69 -3.01 -13.44
CA LEU A 90 8.59 -3.25 -12.30
C LEU A 90 8.72 -4.73 -11.98
N ASP A 91 7.61 -5.47 -11.97
CA ASP A 91 7.60 -6.91 -11.76
C ASP A 91 8.43 -7.66 -12.81
N LEU A 92 8.32 -7.26 -14.07
CA LEU A 92 9.12 -7.85 -15.16
C LEU A 92 10.61 -7.51 -15.06
N LEU A 93 10.97 -6.37 -14.51
CA LEU A 93 12.35 -5.86 -14.52
C LEU A 93 13.10 -6.13 -13.21
N ILE A 94 12.40 -6.07 -12.07
CA ILE A 94 13.05 -6.20 -10.77
C ILE A 94 12.94 -7.65 -10.31
N PRO A 95 14.06 -8.32 -10.01
CA PRO A 95 14.03 -9.67 -9.48
C PRO A 95 13.42 -9.67 -8.08
N HIS A 96 12.33 -10.42 -7.90
CA HIS A 96 11.61 -10.53 -6.64
C HIS A 96 11.02 -11.93 -6.47
N LEU A 97 10.48 -12.23 -5.30
CA LEU A 97 9.91 -13.54 -4.97
C LEU A 97 8.74 -13.36 -4.01
N HIS A 98 7.63 -14.00 -4.32
CA HIS A 98 6.47 -14.02 -3.44
C HIS A 98 6.61 -15.05 -2.31
N PRO A 99 6.00 -14.80 -1.13
CA PRO A 99 5.95 -15.76 -0.05
C PRO A 99 5.33 -17.09 -0.51
N GLY A 100 6.05 -18.20 -0.32
CA GLY A 100 5.59 -19.53 -0.74
C GLY A 100 5.91 -19.91 -2.19
N ALA A 101 6.29 -18.98 -3.08
CA ALA A 101 6.70 -19.28 -4.46
C ALA A 101 8.03 -20.04 -4.50
N LYS A 102 8.18 -20.92 -5.50
CA LYS A 102 9.42 -21.68 -5.75
C LYS A 102 10.31 -21.02 -6.78
N GLU A 103 9.72 -20.29 -7.71
CA GLU A 103 10.40 -19.60 -8.81
C GLU A 103 10.44 -18.11 -8.56
N THR A 104 11.51 -17.48 -9.03
CA THR A 104 11.72 -16.03 -8.94
C THR A 104 11.11 -15.36 -10.16
N GLU A 105 10.47 -14.23 -9.97
CA GLU A 105 9.94 -13.37 -11.01
C GLU A 105 10.94 -12.24 -11.35
N GLY A 106 10.73 -11.58 -12.50
CA GLY A 106 11.62 -10.57 -13.01
C GLY A 106 12.87 -11.12 -13.71
N LEU A 107 13.89 -10.28 -13.88
CA LEU A 107 15.15 -10.68 -14.50
C LEU A 107 15.89 -11.69 -13.62
N SER A 108 16.56 -12.66 -14.28
CA SER A 108 17.37 -13.67 -13.57
C SER A 108 18.39 -13.03 -12.63
N SER A 109 18.41 -13.45 -11.37
CA SER A 109 19.26 -12.86 -10.34
C SER A 109 19.94 -13.93 -9.48
N SER A 110 21.16 -13.63 -9.05
CA SER A 110 21.89 -14.42 -8.05
C SER A 110 21.58 -13.99 -6.60
N MET A 111 20.61 -13.13 -6.39
CA MET A 111 20.24 -12.63 -5.07
C MET A 111 19.67 -13.76 -4.19
N LYS A 112 19.88 -13.64 -2.89
CA LYS A 112 19.33 -14.61 -1.92
C LYS A 112 17.81 -14.50 -1.91
N ARG A 113 17.13 -15.65 -1.75
CA ARG A 113 15.68 -15.74 -1.60
C ARG A 113 15.10 -14.71 -0.62
N THR A 114 15.75 -14.52 0.53
CA THR A 114 15.34 -13.53 1.54
C THR A 114 15.37 -12.08 1.04
N SER A 115 16.35 -11.73 0.20
CA SER A 115 16.42 -10.38 -0.39
C SER A 115 15.32 -10.17 -1.43
N LEU A 116 14.98 -11.19 -2.19
CA LEU A 116 13.92 -11.16 -3.19
C LEU A 116 12.53 -10.99 -2.54
N LEU A 117 12.28 -11.69 -1.42
CA LEU A 117 11.06 -11.52 -0.62
C LEU A 117 10.90 -10.09 -0.09
N VAL A 118 11.98 -9.49 0.43
CA VAL A 118 11.93 -8.10 0.92
C VAL A 118 11.71 -7.13 -0.24
N MET A 119 12.32 -7.41 -1.40
CA MET A 119 12.17 -6.56 -2.60
C MET A 119 10.72 -6.50 -3.07
N ALA A 120 10.03 -7.66 -3.15
CA ALA A 120 8.63 -7.73 -3.53
C ALA A 120 7.80 -6.71 -2.72
N VAL A 121 7.77 -6.84 -1.39
CA VAL A 121 6.94 -5.98 -0.56
C VAL A 121 7.43 -4.52 -0.52
N THR A 122 8.73 -4.28 -0.64
CA THR A 122 9.24 -2.90 -0.73
C THR A 122 8.67 -2.18 -1.96
N LEU A 123 8.50 -2.87 -3.09
CA LEU A 123 7.90 -2.30 -4.29
C LEU A 123 6.43 -1.94 -4.10
N HIS A 124 5.69 -2.73 -3.32
CA HIS A 124 4.27 -2.49 -3.01
C HIS A 124 4.05 -1.28 -2.12
N ASN A 125 4.95 -1.03 -1.18
CA ASN A 125 4.86 0.08 -0.24
C ASN A 125 5.15 1.45 -0.90
N ILE A 126 5.73 1.47 -2.11
CA ILE A 126 5.94 2.72 -2.87
C ILE A 126 4.62 3.41 -3.23
N PRO A 127 3.66 2.74 -3.92
CA PRO A 127 2.35 3.32 -4.21
C PRO A 127 1.58 3.76 -2.95
N GLU A 128 1.71 3.05 -1.85
CA GLU A 128 1.04 3.40 -0.58
C GLU A 128 1.57 4.72 -0.02
N GLY A 129 2.89 4.87 0.07
CA GLY A 129 3.51 6.13 0.48
C GLY A 129 3.13 7.29 -0.44
N MET A 130 3.12 7.06 -1.76
CA MET A 130 2.67 8.04 -2.75
C MET A 130 1.19 8.42 -2.54
N ALA A 131 0.30 7.45 -2.32
CA ALA A 131 -1.13 7.69 -2.11
C ALA A 131 -1.37 8.61 -0.91
N VAL A 132 -0.74 8.34 0.23
CA VAL A 132 -0.82 9.20 1.42
C VAL A 132 -0.27 10.60 1.12
N GLY A 133 0.88 10.69 0.46
CA GLY A 133 1.48 11.96 0.06
C GLY A 133 0.57 12.79 -0.87
N LEU A 134 -0.04 12.15 -1.88
CA LEU A 134 -0.98 12.80 -2.81
C LEU A 134 -2.24 13.30 -2.10
N ALA A 135 -2.81 12.51 -1.19
CA ALA A 135 -4.01 12.90 -0.44
C ALA A 135 -3.75 14.17 0.40
N PHE A 136 -2.63 14.24 1.12
CA PHE A 136 -2.26 15.45 1.88
C PHE A 136 -1.90 16.62 0.97
N ALA A 137 -1.28 16.37 -0.19
CA ALA A 137 -0.98 17.42 -1.17
C ALA A 137 -2.27 18.00 -1.77
N LEU A 138 -3.23 17.17 -2.14
CA LEU A 138 -4.54 17.59 -2.65
C LEU A 138 -5.30 18.41 -1.59
N ALA A 139 -5.39 17.93 -0.35
CA ALA A 139 -6.02 18.66 0.74
C ALA A 139 -5.42 20.06 0.95
N ALA A 140 -4.10 20.18 0.77
CA ALA A 140 -3.41 21.48 0.89
C ALA A 140 -3.67 22.42 -0.30
N GLN A 141 -3.92 21.90 -1.51
CA GLN A 141 -4.24 22.71 -2.71
C GLN A 141 -5.61 23.37 -2.61
N HIS A 142 -6.59 22.67 -2.06
CA HIS A 142 -7.96 23.21 -1.87
C HIS A 142 -8.10 24.13 -0.64
N GLY A 143 -7.01 24.53 -0.04
CA GLY A 143 -7.00 25.27 1.22
C GLY A 143 -7.22 24.34 2.42
N VAL A 144 -6.83 24.81 3.58
CA VAL A 144 -6.83 24.03 4.84
C VAL A 144 -8.27 23.84 5.33
N THR A 145 -9.03 22.96 4.67
CA THR A 145 -10.37 22.57 5.15
C THR A 145 -10.26 21.37 6.09
N ALA A 146 -11.05 21.36 7.17
CA ALA A 146 -11.09 20.24 8.09
C ALA A 146 -11.47 18.93 7.40
N ALA A 147 -12.42 18.97 6.45
CA ALA A 147 -12.88 17.82 5.68
C ALA A 147 -11.78 17.24 4.78
N GLY A 148 -11.04 18.07 4.02
CA GLY A 148 -9.97 17.59 3.15
C GLY A 148 -8.84 16.89 3.93
N TYR A 149 -8.48 17.42 5.09
CA TYR A 149 -7.52 16.74 5.96
C TYR A 149 -8.08 15.49 6.62
N ALA A 150 -9.38 15.45 6.95
CA ALA A 150 -10.01 14.26 7.51
C ALA A 150 -9.99 13.10 6.51
N ALA A 151 -10.28 13.35 5.22
CA ALA A 151 -10.17 12.35 4.16
C ALA A 151 -8.73 11.81 4.01
N ALA A 152 -7.72 12.69 3.98
CA ALA A 152 -6.31 12.29 3.92
C ALA A 152 -5.89 11.48 5.16
N MET A 153 -6.40 11.84 6.35
CA MET A 153 -6.17 11.08 7.58
C MET A 153 -6.87 9.72 7.56
N ALA A 154 -8.09 9.62 7.02
CA ALA A 154 -8.80 8.36 6.86
C ALA A 154 -7.98 7.38 6.00
N LEU A 155 -7.45 7.85 4.87
CA LEU A 155 -6.54 7.06 4.03
C LEU A 155 -5.29 6.61 4.81
N ALA A 156 -4.60 7.53 5.49
CA ALA A 156 -3.41 7.20 6.25
C ALA A 156 -3.69 6.19 7.39
N LEU A 157 -4.84 6.31 8.06
CA LEU A 157 -5.27 5.35 9.08
C LEU A 157 -5.57 3.99 8.48
N GLY A 158 -6.29 3.93 7.37
CA GLY A 158 -6.62 2.68 6.67
C GLY A 158 -5.35 1.95 6.22
N ILE A 159 -4.46 2.64 5.49
CA ILE A 159 -3.17 2.09 5.07
C ILE A 159 -2.34 1.66 6.29
N GLY A 160 -2.27 2.46 7.36
CA GLY A 160 -1.56 2.07 8.56
C GLY A 160 -2.12 0.79 9.22
N ILE A 161 -3.43 0.65 9.31
CA ILE A 161 -4.05 -0.55 9.87
C ILE A 161 -3.70 -1.80 9.06
N GLN A 162 -3.68 -1.73 7.73
CA GLN A 162 -3.32 -2.85 6.86
C GLN A 162 -1.81 -3.16 6.88
N ASN A 163 -0.98 -2.17 7.09
CA ASN A 163 0.49 -2.33 7.16
C ASN A 163 0.95 -3.17 8.35
N PHE A 164 0.17 -3.22 9.43
CA PHE A 164 0.51 -4.11 10.55
C PHE A 164 0.48 -5.58 10.16
N PRO A 165 -0.60 -6.14 9.58
CA PRO A 165 -0.56 -7.47 8.98
C PRO A 165 0.57 -7.70 7.99
N GLU A 166 0.85 -6.73 7.15
CA GLU A 166 1.84 -6.80 6.08
C GLU A 166 3.27 -6.92 6.64
N GLY A 167 3.64 -6.08 7.61
CA GLY A 167 4.94 -6.20 8.29
C GLY A 167 5.16 -7.57 8.94
N ALA A 168 4.10 -8.16 9.50
CA ALA A 168 4.14 -9.52 10.03
C ALA A 168 4.28 -10.57 8.91
N ALA A 169 3.59 -10.38 7.77
CA ALA A 169 3.65 -11.26 6.61
C ALA A 169 5.03 -11.32 5.96
N ILE A 170 5.88 -10.32 6.17
CA ILE A 170 7.28 -10.32 5.72
C ILE A 170 8.21 -10.95 6.76
N SER A 171 8.17 -10.43 7.98
CA SER A 171 9.15 -10.79 9.01
C SER A 171 9.07 -12.26 9.43
N LEU A 172 7.87 -12.84 9.46
CA LEU A 172 7.67 -14.24 9.85
C LEU A 172 8.18 -15.24 8.81
N PRO A 173 7.89 -15.12 7.49
CA PRO A 173 8.53 -15.97 6.48
C PRO A 173 10.05 -15.83 6.44
N LEU A 174 10.61 -14.64 6.57
CA LEU A 174 12.06 -14.45 6.64
C LEU A 174 12.69 -15.24 7.80
N ARG A 175 11.99 -15.30 8.93
CA ARG A 175 12.41 -16.14 10.07
C ARG A 175 12.35 -17.63 9.74
N GLN A 176 11.35 -18.06 8.95
CA GLN A 176 11.21 -19.46 8.51
C GLN A 176 12.31 -19.88 7.53
N GLU A 177 12.72 -18.96 6.66
CA GLU A 177 13.87 -19.15 5.74
C GLU A 177 15.23 -19.18 6.49
N GLY A 178 15.22 -19.15 7.82
CA GLY A 178 16.42 -19.33 8.64
C GLY A 178 17.13 -18.04 9.06
N LEU A 179 16.59 -16.86 8.77
CA LEU A 179 17.16 -15.62 9.28
C LEU A 179 17.02 -15.55 10.81
N GLY A 180 18.01 -14.88 11.44
CA GLY A 180 17.91 -14.56 12.87
C GLY A 180 16.75 -13.59 13.15
N VAL A 181 16.11 -13.69 14.31
CA VAL A 181 14.94 -12.89 14.71
C VAL A 181 15.16 -11.38 14.47
N GLY A 182 16.31 -10.85 14.93
CA GLY A 182 16.64 -9.43 14.76
C GLY A 182 16.78 -9.02 13.30
N LYS A 183 17.36 -9.85 12.42
CA LYS A 183 17.47 -9.58 10.99
C LYS A 183 16.11 -9.63 10.30
N SER A 184 15.26 -10.59 10.65
CA SER A 184 13.90 -10.71 10.11
C SER A 184 13.07 -9.47 10.48
N PHE A 185 13.18 -8.99 11.73
CA PHE A 185 12.56 -7.74 12.17
C PHE A 185 13.05 -6.54 11.35
N VAL A 186 14.37 -6.36 11.24
CA VAL A 186 14.95 -5.20 10.55
C VAL A 186 14.56 -5.18 9.08
N TYR A 187 14.57 -6.32 8.39
CA TYR A 187 14.17 -6.39 6.99
C TYR A 187 12.68 -6.14 6.79
N GLY A 188 11.82 -6.69 7.66
CA GLY A 188 10.39 -6.38 7.67
C GLY A 188 10.10 -4.91 7.97
N MET A 189 10.82 -4.30 8.90
CA MET A 189 10.72 -2.86 9.16
C MET A 189 11.18 -2.03 7.94
N LEU A 190 12.31 -2.36 7.34
CA LEU A 190 12.89 -1.59 6.24
C LEU A 190 12.04 -1.65 4.96
N SER A 191 11.23 -2.69 4.75
CA SER A 191 10.32 -2.73 3.60
C SER A 191 9.31 -1.58 3.61
N GLY A 192 8.85 -1.14 4.79
CA GLY A 192 7.96 0.02 4.93
C GLY A 192 8.67 1.37 4.91
N ALA A 193 10.01 1.41 4.99
CA ALA A 193 10.75 2.68 5.05
C ALA A 193 10.62 3.54 3.77
N VAL A 194 10.21 2.93 2.65
CA VAL A 194 9.96 3.63 1.39
C VAL A 194 8.69 4.49 1.44
N GLU A 195 7.72 4.18 2.30
CA GLU A 195 6.46 4.93 2.42
C GLU A 195 6.71 6.40 2.82
N PRO A 196 7.41 6.72 3.94
CA PRO A 196 7.70 8.10 4.25
C PRO A 196 8.59 8.77 3.20
N VAL A 197 9.50 8.04 2.58
CA VAL A 197 10.35 8.59 1.51
C VAL A 197 9.51 9.04 0.32
N PHE A 198 8.67 8.16 -0.23
CA PHE A 198 7.86 8.47 -1.40
C PHE A 198 6.71 9.42 -1.08
N GLY A 199 6.11 9.34 0.12
CA GLY A 199 5.09 10.29 0.55
C GLY A 199 5.64 11.72 0.67
N ILE A 200 6.81 11.90 1.29
CA ILE A 200 7.48 13.21 1.38
C ILE A 200 7.88 13.72 0.00
N LEU A 201 8.49 12.88 -0.83
CA LEU A 201 8.85 13.24 -2.21
C LEU A 201 7.65 13.71 -3.01
N THR A 202 6.52 13.02 -2.90
CA THR A 202 5.26 13.38 -3.58
C THR A 202 4.78 14.76 -3.15
N VAL A 203 4.80 15.07 -1.86
CA VAL A 203 4.42 16.43 -1.38
C VAL A 203 5.41 17.49 -1.87
N LEU A 204 6.70 17.22 -1.86
CA LEU A 204 7.71 18.18 -2.33
C LEU A 204 7.56 18.53 -3.80
N VAL A 205 7.16 17.59 -4.64
CA VAL A 205 6.94 17.81 -6.06
C VAL A 205 5.49 18.21 -6.38
N SER A 206 4.60 18.24 -5.40
CA SER A 206 3.15 18.45 -5.60
C SER A 206 2.81 19.74 -6.35
N SER A 207 3.56 20.82 -6.16
CA SER A 207 3.36 22.08 -6.90
C SER A 207 3.66 21.94 -8.40
N LEU A 208 4.58 21.06 -8.78
CA LEU A 208 4.93 20.78 -10.18
C LEU A 208 3.90 19.85 -10.83
N ILE A 209 3.35 18.92 -10.07
CA ILE A 209 2.37 17.94 -10.57
C ILE A 209 0.92 18.37 -10.35
N ALA A 210 0.66 19.55 -9.77
CA ALA A 210 -0.69 20.05 -9.50
C ALA A 210 -1.64 19.96 -10.70
N PRO A 211 -1.24 20.34 -11.95
CA PRO A 211 -2.11 20.20 -13.13
C PRO A 211 -2.42 18.74 -13.51
N TYR A 212 -1.61 17.82 -13.03
CA TYR A 212 -1.71 16.39 -13.30
C TYR A 212 -2.22 15.59 -12.08
N MET A 213 -2.70 16.28 -11.03
CA MET A 213 -3.17 15.63 -9.80
C MET A 213 -4.19 14.51 -10.05
N PRO A 214 -5.21 14.69 -10.93
CA PRO A 214 -6.15 13.60 -11.25
C PRO A 214 -5.46 12.34 -11.80
N TRP A 215 -4.47 12.52 -12.67
CA TRP A 215 -3.69 11.42 -13.23
C TRP A 215 -2.82 10.73 -12.17
N MET A 216 -2.23 11.50 -11.25
CA MET A 216 -1.34 10.95 -10.21
C MET A 216 -2.11 10.17 -9.14
N LEU A 217 -3.28 10.68 -8.73
CA LEU A 217 -4.17 9.95 -7.80
C LEU A 217 -4.64 8.63 -8.43
N SER A 218 -5.08 8.69 -9.69
CA SER A 218 -5.53 7.49 -10.41
C SER A 218 -4.37 6.52 -10.69
N PHE A 219 -3.16 7.02 -10.93
CA PHE A 219 -1.94 6.21 -11.05
C PHE A 219 -1.69 5.42 -9.75
N ALA A 220 -1.72 6.09 -8.60
CA ALA A 220 -1.55 5.42 -7.31
C ALA A 220 -2.63 4.35 -7.08
N ALA A 221 -3.90 4.66 -7.40
CA ALA A 221 -5.00 3.70 -7.32
C ALA A 221 -4.78 2.47 -8.22
N GLY A 222 -4.34 2.68 -9.46
CA GLY A 222 -4.04 1.60 -10.40
C GLY A 222 -2.89 0.70 -9.94
N ALA A 223 -1.83 1.32 -9.43
CA ALA A 223 -0.70 0.60 -8.88
C ALA A 223 -1.10 -0.24 -7.64
N MET A 224 -1.85 0.35 -6.69
CA MET A 224 -2.36 -0.38 -5.53
C MET A 224 -3.29 -1.53 -5.94
N MET A 225 -4.18 -1.31 -6.92
CA MET A 225 -5.09 -2.35 -7.39
C MET A 225 -4.34 -3.51 -8.07
N TYR A 226 -3.24 -3.22 -8.79
CA TYR A 226 -2.37 -4.25 -9.35
C TYR A 226 -1.84 -5.19 -8.26
N VAL A 227 -1.25 -4.63 -7.19
CA VAL A 227 -0.77 -5.39 -6.02
C VAL A 227 -1.85 -6.27 -5.40
N VAL A 228 -3.06 -5.71 -5.25
CA VAL A 228 -4.19 -6.46 -4.68
C VAL A 228 -4.55 -7.68 -5.50
N VAL A 229 -4.63 -7.52 -6.83
CA VAL A 229 -5.09 -8.59 -7.75
C VAL A 229 -3.98 -9.61 -7.99
N GLU A 230 -2.74 -9.15 -8.15
CA GLU A 230 -1.60 -10.01 -8.48
C GLU A 230 -1.09 -10.79 -7.27
N GLU A 231 -1.16 -10.21 -6.09
CA GLU A 231 -0.50 -10.80 -4.93
C GLU A 231 -1.41 -11.05 -3.73
N LEU A 232 -2.04 -10.01 -3.18
CA LEU A 232 -2.74 -10.14 -1.90
C LEU A 232 -3.92 -11.10 -1.96
N ILE A 233 -4.74 -11.03 -3.01
CA ILE A 233 -5.89 -11.93 -3.19
C ILE A 233 -5.41 -13.37 -3.45
N PRO A 234 -4.50 -13.66 -4.39
CA PRO A 234 -3.97 -15.00 -4.57
C PRO A 234 -3.36 -15.58 -3.30
N GLU A 235 -2.54 -14.83 -2.58
CA GLU A 235 -1.92 -15.31 -1.33
C GLU A 235 -2.93 -15.55 -0.22
N ALA A 236 -3.98 -14.73 -0.11
CA ALA A 236 -5.07 -14.95 0.84
C ALA A 236 -5.84 -16.25 0.58
N HIS A 237 -5.80 -16.79 -0.65
CA HIS A 237 -6.51 -18.00 -1.07
C HIS A 237 -5.61 -19.22 -1.29
N LEU A 238 -4.30 -19.14 -1.04
CA LEU A 238 -3.37 -20.27 -1.17
C LEU A 238 -3.74 -21.46 -0.29
N GLY A 239 -3.58 -22.69 -0.83
CA GLY A 239 -3.80 -23.95 -0.12
C GLY A 239 -5.27 -24.43 -0.13
N GLU A 240 -5.72 -25.07 0.97
CA GLU A 240 -7.07 -25.62 1.05
C GLU A 240 -8.15 -24.55 0.88
N HIS A 241 -9.22 -24.89 0.16
CA HIS A 241 -10.37 -24.01 -0.03
C HIS A 241 -10.98 -23.62 1.33
N SER A 242 -10.92 -22.32 1.64
CA SER A 242 -11.52 -21.76 2.83
C SER A 242 -12.02 -20.34 2.57
N ASN A 243 -13.14 -19.98 3.17
CA ASN A 243 -13.71 -18.64 3.06
C ASN A 243 -13.00 -17.59 3.94
N VAL A 244 -11.91 -17.98 4.63
CA VAL A 244 -11.25 -17.14 5.63
C VAL A 244 -10.61 -15.91 4.98
N GLY A 245 -9.93 -16.08 3.85
CA GLY A 245 -9.38 -14.96 3.06
C GLY A 245 -10.48 -14.04 2.54
N THR A 246 -11.58 -14.63 2.02
CA THR A 246 -12.75 -13.87 1.54
C THR A 246 -13.35 -12.99 2.64
N PHE A 247 -13.55 -13.52 3.86
CA PHE A 247 -14.03 -12.72 4.99
C PHE A 247 -13.02 -11.65 5.40
N GLY A 248 -11.71 -11.93 5.27
CA GLY A 248 -10.67 -10.91 5.43
C GLY A 248 -10.89 -9.74 4.47
N VAL A 249 -10.98 -10.02 3.16
CA VAL A 249 -11.22 -9.00 2.12
C VAL A 249 -12.48 -8.17 2.41
N MET A 250 -13.59 -8.85 2.69
CA MET A 250 -14.86 -8.16 3.00
C MET A 250 -14.77 -7.30 4.26
N GLY A 251 -14.09 -7.79 5.30
CA GLY A 251 -13.88 -7.05 6.54
C GLY A 251 -13.02 -5.81 6.35
N GLY A 252 -11.89 -5.95 5.65
CA GLY A 252 -11.00 -4.84 5.33
C GLY A 252 -11.70 -3.77 4.47
N PHE A 253 -12.39 -4.21 3.42
CA PHE A 253 -13.17 -3.32 2.57
C PHE A 253 -14.22 -2.53 3.37
N LEU A 254 -15.00 -3.22 4.22
CA LEU A 254 -16.04 -2.59 5.02
C LEU A 254 -15.45 -1.55 5.99
N ILE A 255 -14.38 -1.89 6.68
CA ILE A 255 -13.74 -0.98 7.64
C ILE A 255 -13.21 0.27 6.93
N MET A 256 -12.50 0.12 5.81
CA MET A 256 -11.96 1.25 5.07
C MET A 256 -13.09 2.11 4.46
N MET A 257 -14.10 1.49 3.88
CA MET A 257 -15.28 2.20 3.38
C MET A 257 -15.94 3.05 4.48
N ILE A 258 -16.06 2.51 5.70
CA ILE A 258 -16.62 3.27 6.83
C ILE A 258 -15.71 4.43 7.21
N LEU A 259 -14.39 4.23 7.24
CA LEU A 259 -13.43 5.30 7.54
C LEU A 259 -13.54 6.43 6.51
N ASP A 260 -13.54 6.11 5.22
CA ASP A 260 -13.65 7.10 4.15
C ASP A 260 -14.98 7.87 4.19
N VAL A 261 -16.10 7.16 4.33
CA VAL A 261 -17.43 7.79 4.29
C VAL A 261 -17.76 8.55 5.59
N ALA A 262 -17.23 8.10 6.74
CA ALA A 262 -17.52 8.74 8.02
C ALA A 262 -16.57 9.92 8.34
N LEU A 263 -15.36 9.92 7.81
CA LEU A 263 -14.33 10.94 8.07
C LEU A 263 -14.09 11.86 6.85
N GLY A 264 -14.31 11.37 5.63
CA GLY A 264 -14.18 12.12 4.38
C GLY A 264 -15.49 12.76 4.00
#